data_37b5e99de733ac222b3efe3474d03505
#
_entry.id   37b5e99de733ac222b3efe3474d03505
#
_cell.length_a   1.000
_cell.length_b   1.000
_cell.length_c   1.000
_cell.angle_alpha   90.00
_cell.angle_beta   90.00
_cell.angle_gamma   90.00
#
_symmetry.space_group_name_H-M   'P 1'
#
loop_
_entity.id
_entity.type
_entity.pdbx_description
1 polymer ?
#
loop_
_entity_poly.entity_id
_entity_poly.type
_entity_poly.pdbx_seq_one_letter_code
_entity_poly.pdbx_strand_id
1 'polypeptide(L)'
;MGYTVRKLLESEQFPKMKLLCGEKGLDLEVKGIRIIEIEDMERYLTGGEILITSFQVYLSCSDREVEQHFEDLVKSDISGFIVKKRKEYDPTGRRLSLLEKHCKKYEIPLVEISEDSYYWGIIRYVIMQVFDKDTARLKYFKITHDNFNTFILNNNGSCNTASDIIKFLSVMIENPVVLYYGNLNCMVSTNSDNSKLILSDEIQPYKPNIITKFQYMKQMKGSCVQYVVKFAILNEMEIYITITEENRELIELDYMAIENAIINLQYGFLSEFAQDEVKKKYQRDLIHNILNGLLSSKEMTEAAAQLGMKESDTYRVVDFHTIKKMYKENIQKNSFTK
;
A
#
# COMPACT_ATOMS: atom_id res chain seq x y z
N MET A 1 -23.87 -4.18 25.93
CA MET A 1 -24.19 -5.01 24.75
C MET A 1 -23.11 -4.75 23.71
N GLY A 2 -22.40 -5.78 23.27
CA GLY A 2 -21.33 -5.67 22.30
C GLY A 2 -21.79 -5.18 20.90
N TYR A 3 -20.86 -4.93 20.00
CA TYR A 3 -21.16 -4.64 18.60
C TYR A 3 -21.51 -5.94 17.88
N THR A 4 -22.46 -5.96 16.93
CA THR A 4 -22.95 -7.17 16.27
C THR A 4 -23.11 -6.94 14.76
N VAL A 5 -23.22 -8.03 13.98
CA VAL A 5 -23.47 -7.96 12.53
C VAL A 5 -24.82 -7.28 12.24
N ARG A 6 -25.82 -7.48 13.09
CA ARG A 6 -27.12 -6.78 13.00
C ARG A 6 -26.93 -5.25 12.99
N LYS A 7 -26.15 -4.72 13.95
CA LYS A 7 -25.87 -3.28 14.04
C LYS A 7 -25.13 -2.76 12.83
N LEU A 8 -24.27 -3.58 12.22
CA LEU A 8 -23.60 -3.21 10.98
C LEU A 8 -24.59 -3.09 9.81
N LEU A 9 -25.51 -4.05 9.66
CA LEU A 9 -26.54 -4.05 8.61
C LEU A 9 -27.57 -2.92 8.77
N GLU A 10 -27.87 -2.54 10.01
CA GLU A 10 -28.80 -1.45 10.34
C GLU A 10 -28.16 -0.06 10.22
N SER A 11 -26.86 0.01 9.95
CA SER A 11 -26.15 1.28 9.82
C SER A 11 -26.54 2.00 8.53
N GLU A 12 -26.91 3.28 8.67
CA GLU A 12 -27.21 4.17 7.53
C GLU A 12 -26.00 4.41 6.61
N GLN A 13 -24.76 4.14 7.10
CA GLN A 13 -23.54 4.35 6.32
C GLN A 13 -23.37 3.34 5.19
N PHE A 14 -23.99 2.16 5.31
CA PHE A 14 -23.84 1.08 4.32
C PHE A 14 -25.17 0.55 3.80
N PRO A 15 -26.03 1.39 3.19
CA PRO A 15 -27.40 1.02 2.81
C PRO A 15 -27.47 -0.06 1.72
N LYS A 16 -26.36 -0.36 1.05
CA LYS A 16 -26.28 -1.37 -0.01
C LYS A 16 -25.81 -2.74 0.48
N MET A 17 -25.61 -2.93 1.78
CA MET A 17 -25.33 -4.24 2.35
C MET A 17 -26.58 -5.12 2.31
N LYS A 18 -26.41 -6.38 1.89
CA LYS A 18 -27.49 -7.35 1.79
C LYS A 18 -27.12 -8.64 2.51
N LEU A 19 -27.94 -9.05 3.46
CA LEU A 19 -27.81 -10.36 4.07
C LEU A 19 -28.22 -11.45 3.04
N LEU A 20 -27.36 -12.44 2.83
CA LEU A 20 -27.64 -13.59 1.96
C LEU A 20 -28.15 -14.78 2.77
N CYS A 21 -27.61 -15.03 3.95
CA CYS A 21 -28.03 -16.08 4.87
C CYS A 21 -27.45 -15.89 6.27
N GLY A 22 -27.83 -16.73 7.23
CA GLY A 22 -27.29 -16.75 8.59
C GLY A 22 -28.00 -15.76 9.53
N GLU A 23 -29.31 -15.60 9.41
CA GLU A 23 -30.12 -14.66 10.22
C GLU A 23 -29.99 -14.90 11.70
N LYS A 24 -29.84 -16.17 12.15
CA LYS A 24 -29.73 -16.50 13.57
C LYS A 24 -28.40 -16.07 14.20
N GLY A 25 -27.32 -15.94 13.37
CA GLY A 25 -26.02 -15.48 13.80
C GLY A 25 -25.86 -13.96 13.86
N LEU A 26 -26.88 -13.17 13.49
CA LEU A 26 -26.76 -11.71 13.41
C LEU A 26 -26.42 -11.02 14.74
N ASP A 27 -26.74 -11.65 15.85
CA ASP A 27 -26.48 -11.13 17.20
C ASP A 27 -25.17 -11.66 17.83
N LEU A 28 -24.36 -12.41 17.07
CA LEU A 28 -23.01 -12.78 17.48
C LEU A 28 -22.17 -11.52 17.72
N GLU A 29 -21.42 -11.50 18.81
CA GLU A 29 -20.57 -10.37 19.16
C GLU A 29 -19.38 -10.25 18.21
N VAL A 30 -19.19 -9.09 17.63
CA VAL A 30 -18.09 -8.77 16.75
C VAL A 30 -16.90 -8.26 17.59
N LYS A 31 -15.77 -8.96 17.53
CA LYS A 31 -14.53 -8.59 18.24
C LYS A 31 -13.44 -8.07 17.30
N GLY A 32 -13.65 -8.15 15.99
CA GLY A 32 -12.71 -7.67 15.00
C GLY A 32 -13.20 -7.83 13.57
N ILE A 33 -12.37 -7.40 12.63
CA ILE A 33 -12.63 -7.54 11.20
C ILE A 33 -11.30 -7.77 10.47
N ARG A 34 -11.28 -8.69 9.49
CA ARG A 34 -10.08 -9.04 8.72
C ARG A 34 -10.42 -9.29 7.26
N ILE A 35 -9.45 -9.06 6.38
CA ILE A 35 -9.51 -9.49 4.98
C ILE A 35 -8.87 -10.88 4.88
N ILE A 36 -9.46 -11.77 4.11
CA ILE A 36 -8.86 -13.08 3.79
C ILE A 36 -7.82 -12.85 2.70
N GLU A 37 -6.54 -12.92 3.08
CA GLU A 37 -5.38 -12.67 2.22
C GLU A 37 -4.55 -13.93 1.96
N ILE A 38 -4.76 -14.99 2.77
CA ILE A 38 -4.04 -16.27 2.71
C ILE A 38 -5.01 -17.45 2.86
N GLU A 39 -4.61 -18.61 2.37
CA GLU A 39 -5.46 -19.80 2.31
C GLU A 39 -5.63 -20.48 3.70
N ASP A 40 -4.69 -20.33 4.62
CA ASP A 40 -4.72 -20.89 5.98
C ASP A 40 -5.03 -19.83 7.06
N MET A 41 -5.97 -18.93 6.74
CA MET A 41 -6.34 -17.80 7.58
C MET A 41 -6.87 -18.21 8.96
N GLU A 42 -7.47 -19.41 9.11
CA GLU A 42 -8.02 -19.92 10.35
C GLU A 42 -6.99 -19.97 11.48
N ARG A 43 -5.69 -20.15 11.16
CA ARG A 43 -4.60 -20.19 12.15
C ARG A 43 -4.36 -18.86 12.85
N TYR A 44 -4.84 -17.77 12.26
CA TYR A 44 -4.61 -16.41 12.74
C TYR A 44 -5.85 -15.78 13.37
N LEU A 45 -6.97 -16.52 13.41
CA LEU A 45 -8.21 -16.05 14.02
C LEU A 45 -8.16 -16.22 15.54
N THR A 46 -8.79 -15.28 16.23
CA THR A 46 -8.89 -15.25 17.69
C THR A 46 -10.32 -15.45 18.19
N GLY A 47 -11.27 -15.54 17.25
CA GLY A 47 -12.71 -15.68 17.50
C GLY A 47 -13.44 -14.33 17.55
N GLY A 48 -14.64 -14.32 16.99
CA GLY A 48 -15.48 -13.12 16.94
C GLY A 48 -15.14 -12.15 15.82
N GLU A 49 -14.33 -12.54 14.82
CA GLU A 49 -14.04 -11.67 13.68
C GLU A 49 -15.11 -11.75 12.59
N ILE A 50 -15.31 -10.62 11.88
CA ILE A 50 -15.92 -10.60 10.55
C ILE A 50 -14.82 -10.77 9.52
N LEU A 51 -15.01 -11.70 8.57
CA LEU A 51 -14.06 -11.96 7.50
C LEU A 51 -14.56 -11.36 6.17
N ILE A 52 -13.68 -10.61 5.48
CA ILE A 52 -13.97 -10.00 4.17
C ILE A 52 -13.25 -10.77 3.08
N THR A 53 -13.97 -11.10 1.98
CA THR A 53 -13.36 -11.72 0.81
C THR A 53 -13.97 -11.24 -0.50
N SER A 54 -13.15 -11.24 -1.56
CA SER A 54 -13.58 -11.17 -2.97
C SER A 54 -13.29 -12.49 -3.71
N PHE A 55 -12.82 -13.51 -3.00
CA PHE A 55 -12.32 -14.79 -3.54
C PHE A 55 -11.00 -14.69 -4.32
N GLN A 56 -10.33 -13.54 -4.33
CA GLN A 56 -9.07 -13.36 -5.06
C GLN A 56 -7.98 -14.36 -4.60
N VAL A 57 -7.86 -14.58 -3.31
CA VAL A 57 -6.87 -15.50 -2.71
C VAL A 57 -7.04 -16.95 -3.21
N TYR A 58 -8.26 -17.32 -3.64
CA TYR A 58 -8.58 -18.67 -4.06
C TYR A 58 -8.44 -18.92 -5.58
N LEU A 59 -7.85 -17.99 -6.34
CA LEU A 59 -7.74 -18.12 -7.80
C LEU A 59 -6.95 -19.36 -8.23
N SER A 60 -5.93 -19.75 -7.46
CA SER A 60 -5.08 -20.93 -7.69
C SER A 60 -5.62 -22.21 -7.07
N CYS A 61 -6.65 -22.13 -6.23
CA CYS A 61 -7.17 -23.28 -5.46
C CYS A 61 -8.20 -24.07 -6.23
N SER A 62 -8.20 -25.39 -6.05
CA SER A 62 -9.30 -26.24 -6.50
C SER A 62 -10.55 -26.05 -5.63
N ASP A 63 -11.73 -26.39 -6.16
CA ASP A 63 -12.98 -26.28 -5.41
C ASP A 63 -12.98 -27.08 -4.09
N ARG A 64 -12.26 -28.21 -4.04
CA ARG A 64 -12.14 -29.04 -2.84
C ARG A 64 -11.32 -28.34 -1.76
N GLU A 65 -10.23 -27.67 -2.14
CA GLU A 65 -9.40 -26.90 -1.20
C GLU A 65 -10.18 -25.70 -0.66
N VAL A 66 -10.90 -24.99 -1.54
CA VAL A 66 -11.77 -23.87 -1.17
C VAL A 66 -12.88 -24.31 -0.21
N GLU A 67 -13.54 -25.44 -0.49
CA GLU A 67 -14.61 -25.99 0.36
C GLU A 67 -14.07 -26.37 1.74
N GLN A 68 -12.89 -27.03 1.80
CA GLN A 68 -12.23 -27.36 3.06
C GLN A 68 -11.89 -26.11 3.88
N HIS A 69 -11.31 -25.11 3.22
CA HIS A 69 -10.93 -23.87 3.87
C HIS A 69 -12.15 -23.12 4.44
N PHE A 70 -13.26 -23.05 3.67
CA PHE A 70 -14.49 -22.44 4.19
C PHE A 70 -15.05 -23.22 5.40
N GLU A 71 -14.97 -24.56 5.39
CA GLU A 71 -15.38 -25.36 6.54
C GLU A 71 -14.52 -25.07 7.77
N ASP A 72 -13.21 -24.90 7.61
CA ASP A 72 -12.29 -24.58 8.71
C ASP A 72 -12.52 -23.17 9.25
N LEU A 73 -12.77 -22.19 8.36
CA LEU A 73 -13.09 -20.83 8.78
C LEU A 73 -14.40 -20.74 9.57
N VAL A 74 -15.48 -21.40 9.12
CA VAL A 74 -16.77 -21.34 9.86
C VAL A 74 -16.72 -22.06 11.21
N LYS A 75 -15.74 -22.96 11.42
CA LYS A 75 -15.50 -23.62 12.71
C LYS A 75 -14.63 -22.79 13.67
N SER A 76 -14.04 -21.69 13.20
CA SER A 76 -13.10 -20.87 13.97
C SER A 76 -13.78 -19.76 14.79
N ASP A 77 -15.03 -19.96 15.22
CA ASP A 77 -15.82 -19.04 16.07
C ASP A 77 -15.87 -17.61 15.51
N ILE A 78 -16.06 -17.47 14.21
CA ILE A 78 -16.18 -16.18 13.53
C ILE A 78 -17.60 -15.59 13.67
N SER A 79 -17.73 -14.27 13.59
CA SER A 79 -19.04 -13.59 13.68
C SER A 79 -19.75 -13.42 12.35
N GLY A 80 -19.05 -13.54 11.22
CA GLY A 80 -19.69 -13.42 9.91
C GLY A 80 -18.72 -13.27 8.76
N PHE A 81 -19.28 -13.29 7.54
CA PHE A 81 -18.57 -12.96 6.32
C PHE A 81 -19.16 -11.76 5.61
N ILE A 82 -18.29 -10.96 5.01
CA ILE A 82 -18.66 -9.93 4.03
C ILE A 82 -18.04 -10.32 2.69
N VAL A 83 -18.85 -10.49 1.66
CA VAL A 83 -18.40 -10.86 0.34
C VAL A 83 -18.64 -9.73 -0.66
N LYS A 84 -17.60 -9.43 -1.42
CA LYS A 84 -17.68 -8.55 -2.59
C LYS A 84 -17.65 -9.42 -3.85
N LYS A 85 -18.76 -9.49 -4.56
CA LYS A 85 -18.82 -10.24 -5.80
C LYS A 85 -17.98 -9.59 -6.88
N ARG A 86 -17.02 -10.34 -7.43
CA ARG A 86 -16.24 -9.95 -8.60
C ARG A 86 -16.25 -11.09 -9.61
N LYS A 87 -16.75 -10.82 -10.81
CA LYS A 87 -16.82 -11.82 -11.89
C LYS A 87 -15.44 -12.35 -12.30
N GLU A 88 -14.40 -11.55 -12.15
CA GLU A 88 -13.02 -11.95 -12.44
C GLU A 88 -12.48 -13.01 -11.48
N TYR A 89 -12.97 -13.06 -10.23
CA TYR A 89 -12.50 -14.00 -9.19
C TYR A 89 -13.46 -15.16 -8.94
N ASP A 90 -14.74 -15.01 -9.29
CA ASP A 90 -15.76 -16.05 -9.21
C ASP A 90 -16.75 -15.95 -10.40
N PRO A 91 -16.30 -16.26 -11.63
CA PRO A 91 -17.08 -16.04 -12.84
C PRO A 91 -18.38 -16.86 -12.89
N THR A 92 -18.40 -18.01 -12.23
CA THR A 92 -19.56 -18.92 -12.20
C THR A 92 -20.42 -18.76 -10.95
N GLY A 93 -19.98 -17.97 -9.95
CA GLY A 93 -20.64 -17.88 -8.64
C GLY A 93 -20.49 -19.14 -7.78
N ARG A 94 -19.60 -20.06 -8.16
CA ARG A 94 -19.46 -21.35 -7.48
C ARG A 94 -18.84 -21.19 -6.10
N ARG A 95 -17.82 -20.34 -5.95
CA ARG A 95 -17.19 -20.07 -4.65
C ARG A 95 -18.15 -19.43 -3.68
N LEU A 96 -18.94 -18.49 -4.14
CA LEU A 96 -20.00 -17.90 -3.35
C LEU A 96 -21.03 -18.96 -2.89
N SER A 97 -21.45 -19.84 -3.79
CA SER A 97 -22.39 -20.92 -3.47
C SER A 97 -21.83 -21.92 -2.45
N LEU A 98 -20.54 -22.24 -2.52
CA LEU A 98 -19.86 -23.05 -1.53
C LEU A 98 -19.81 -22.36 -0.14
N LEU A 99 -19.44 -21.08 -0.10
CA LEU A 99 -19.43 -20.31 1.13
C LEU A 99 -20.82 -20.21 1.75
N GLU A 100 -21.84 -19.92 0.94
CA GLU A 100 -23.23 -19.83 1.36
C GLU A 100 -23.75 -21.16 1.96
N LYS A 101 -23.37 -22.30 1.37
CA LYS A 101 -23.69 -23.63 1.89
C LYS A 101 -23.15 -23.82 3.32
N HIS A 102 -21.89 -23.45 3.55
CA HIS A 102 -21.28 -23.57 4.89
C HIS A 102 -21.89 -22.56 5.87
N CYS A 103 -22.09 -21.32 5.46
CA CYS A 103 -22.72 -20.28 6.28
C CYS A 103 -24.14 -20.68 6.73
N LYS A 104 -24.94 -21.27 5.83
CA LYS A 104 -26.27 -21.81 6.19
C LYS A 104 -26.19 -22.96 7.17
N LYS A 105 -25.24 -23.91 6.98
CA LYS A 105 -25.06 -25.07 7.86
C LYS A 105 -24.69 -24.66 9.29
N TYR A 106 -23.82 -23.66 9.44
CA TYR A 106 -23.29 -23.22 10.73
C TYR A 106 -23.99 -21.96 11.27
N GLU A 107 -25.02 -21.47 10.57
CA GLU A 107 -25.78 -20.27 10.95
C GLU A 107 -24.93 -19.00 11.06
N ILE A 108 -23.87 -18.91 10.27
CA ILE A 108 -22.97 -17.75 10.20
C ILE A 108 -23.52 -16.71 9.22
N PRO A 109 -23.64 -15.43 9.62
CA PRO A 109 -24.07 -14.36 8.73
C PRO A 109 -23.15 -14.22 7.50
N LEU A 110 -23.74 -14.22 6.32
CA LEU A 110 -23.07 -13.91 5.07
C LEU A 110 -23.69 -12.65 4.45
N VAL A 111 -22.92 -11.59 4.38
CA VAL A 111 -23.35 -10.27 3.89
C VAL A 111 -22.70 -10.00 2.55
N GLU A 112 -23.49 -9.61 1.56
CA GLU A 112 -23.00 -9.13 0.27
C GLU A 112 -22.88 -7.63 0.26
N ILE A 113 -21.82 -7.11 -0.33
CA ILE A 113 -21.64 -5.69 -0.62
C ILE A 113 -21.55 -5.45 -2.13
N SER A 114 -21.92 -4.25 -2.57
CA SER A 114 -21.86 -3.88 -3.98
C SER A 114 -20.42 -3.84 -4.49
N GLU A 115 -20.27 -4.02 -5.80
CA GLU A 115 -18.96 -4.00 -6.47
C GLU A 115 -18.22 -2.66 -6.29
N ASP A 116 -18.96 -1.56 -6.19
CA ASP A 116 -18.42 -0.21 -5.96
C ASP A 116 -18.04 0.07 -4.51
N SER A 117 -18.39 -0.82 -3.56
CA SER A 117 -18.10 -0.61 -2.14
C SER A 117 -16.63 -0.77 -1.84
N TYR A 118 -16.10 0.10 -0.98
CA TYR A 118 -14.72 0.02 -0.50
C TYR A 118 -14.67 -0.72 0.86
N TYR A 119 -13.86 -1.76 0.95
CA TYR A 119 -13.65 -2.51 2.19
C TYR A 119 -13.20 -1.61 3.35
N TRP A 120 -12.36 -0.64 3.04
CA TRP A 120 -11.72 0.21 4.05
C TRP A 120 -12.70 1.06 4.84
N GLY A 121 -13.76 1.53 4.21
CA GLY A 121 -14.84 2.21 4.90
C GLY A 121 -15.51 1.32 5.95
N ILE A 122 -15.75 0.05 5.58
CA ILE A 122 -16.37 -0.94 6.49
C ILE A 122 -15.41 -1.32 7.62
N ILE A 123 -14.15 -1.60 7.29
CA ILE A 123 -13.11 -1.95 8.27
C ILE A 123 -12.96 -0.84 9.30
N ARG A 124 -12.79 0.40 8.83
CA ARG A 124 -12.68 1.58 9.68
C ARG A 124 -13.88 1.73 10.61
N TYR A 125 -15.08 1.62 10.05
CA TYR A 125 -16.31 1.75 10.83
C TYR A 125 -16.41 0.68 11.91
N VAL A 126 -16.22 -0.61 11.58
CA VAL A 126 -16.29 -1.71 12.55
C VAL A 126 -15.24 -1.55 13.65
N ILE A 127 -14.00 -1.19 13.31
CA ILE A 127 -12.93 -0.95 14.28
C ILE A 127 -13.32 0.16 15.27
N MET A 128 -13.91 1.25 14.77
CA MET A 128 -14.35 2.37 15.61
C MET A 128 -15.55 2.01 16.52
N GLN A 129 -16.36 1.03 16.12
CA GLN A 129 -17.49 0.57 16.94
C GLN A 129 -17.09 -0.47 18.00
N VAL A 130 -16.09 -1.31 17.68
CA VAL A 130 -15.68 -2.45 18.54
C VAL A 130 -14.67 -2.03 19.59
N PHE A 131 -13.79 -1.08 19.29
CA PHE A 131 -12.67 -0.71 20.16
C PHE A 131 -12.85 0.71 20.72
N ASP A 132 -12.27 0.95 21.90
CA ASP A 132 -12.02 2.31 22.36
C ASP A 132 -11.08 3.06 21.40
N LYS A 133 -11.06 4.39 21.48
CA LYS A 133 -10.38 5.24 20.50
C LYS A 133 -8.90 4.90 20.29
N ASP A 134 -8.19 4.62 21.36
CA ASP A 134 -6.74 4.37 21.28
C ASP A 134 -6.43 2.96 20.76
N THR A 135 -7.20 1.98 21.21
CA THR A 135 -7.12 0.62 20.68
C THR A 135 -7.53 0.57 19.20
N ALA A 136 -8.55 1.32 18.80
CA ALA A 136 -8.97 1.43 17.41
C ALA A 136 -7.85 1.98 16.51
N ARG A 137 -7.16 3.02 16.97
CA ARG A 137 -6.01 3.61 16.28
C ARG A 137 -4.88 2.60 16.08
N LEU A 138 -4.49 1.91 17.16
CA LEU A 138 -3.42 0.91 17.09
C LEU A 138 -3.78 -0.26 16.16
N LYS A 139 -5.01 -0.75 16.22
CA LYS A 139 -5.48 -1.82 15.34
C LYS A 139 -5.50 -1.39 13.87
N TYR A 140 -6.01 -0.19 13.59
CA TYR A 140 -6.03 0.34 12.24
C TYR A 140 -4.62 0.57 11.69
N PHE A 141 -3.73 1.14 12.51
CA PHE A 141 -2.31 1.30 12.15
C PHE A 141 -1.67 -0.03 11.78
N LYS A 142 -1.87 -1.07 12.60
CA LYS A 142 -1.32 -2.39 12.33
C LYS A 142 -1.86 -2.98 11.03
N ILE A 143 -3.18 -2.95 10.83
CA ILE A 143 -3.81 -3.49 9.62
C ILE A 143 -3.28 -2.77 8.37
N THR A 144 -3.23 -1.44 8.39
CA THR A 144 -2.72 -0.66 7.25
C THR A 144 -1.24 -0.92 7.00
N HIS A 145 -0.43 -1.02 8.06
CA HIS A 145 1.00 -1.34 7.95
C HIS A 145 1.22 -2.71 7.31
N ASP A 146 0.54 -3.74 7.78
CA ASP A 146 0.67 -5.11 7.28
C ASP A 146 0.26 -5.19 5.79
N ASN A 147 -0.80 -4.50 5.40
CA ASN A 147 -1.25 -4.47 4.01
C ASN A 147 -0.25 -3.75 3.09
N PHE A 148 0.31 -2.60 3.49
CA PHE A 148 1.34 -1.93 2.70
C PHE A 148 2.60 -2.79 2.55
N ASN A 149 3.03 -3.48 3.62
CA ASN A 149 4.18 -4.39 3.57
C ASN A 149 3.98 -5.54 2.56
N THR A 150 2.76 -6.05 2.43
CA THR A 150 2.44 -7.12 1.48
C THR A 150 2.74 -6.68 0.03
N PHE A 151 2.49 -5.42 -0.32
CA PHE A 151 2.84 -4.90 -1.67
C PHE A 151 4.35 -4.91 -1.92
N ILE A 152 5.17 -4.55 -0.94
CA ILE A 152 6.63 -4.53 -1.09
C ILE A 152 7.16 -5.95 -1.26
N LEU A 153 6.67 -6.89 -0.45
CA LEU A 153 7.12 -8.28 -0.47
C LEU A 153 6.73 -9.02 -1.75
N ASN A 154 5.51 -8.76 -2.27
CA ASN A 154 5.00 -9.45 -3.46
C ASN A 154 5.58 -8.93 -4.77
N ASN A 155 6.03 -7.68 -4.81
CA ASN A 155 6.49 -7.04 -6.05
C ASN A 155 7.99 -7.21 -6.33
N ASN A 156 8.75 -7.96 -5.52
CA ASN A 156 10.18 -8.28 -5.74
C ASN A 156 11.05 -7.10 -6.26
N GLY A 157 10.76 -5.87 -5.83
CA GLY A 157 11.50 -4.67 -6.24
C GLY A 157 11.28 -4.23 -7.70
N SER A 158 10.14 -4.56 -8.31
CA SER A 158 9.79 -4.03 -9.64
C SER A 158 9.34 -2.57 -9.55
N CYS A 159 9.59 -1.78 -10.61
CA CYS A 159 9.35 -0.33 -10.72
C CYS A 159 7.91 0.17 -10.44
N ASN A 160 6.98 -0.70 -10.10
CA ASN A 160 5.58 -0.37 -9.88
C ASN A 160 5.21 -0.18 -8.41
N THR A 161 6.12 -0.46 -7.46
CA THR A 161 5.82 -0.44 -6.02
C THR A 161 5.25 0.91 -5.55
N ALA A 162 5.85 2.04 -5.98
CA ALA A 162 5.35 3.36 -5.62
C ALA A 162 3.95 3.62 -6.19
N SER A 163 3.69 3.24 -7.45
CA SER A 163 2.37 3.37 -8.08
C SER A 163 1.30 2.57 -7.33
N ASP A 164 1.63 1.35 -6.92
CA ASP A 164 0.68 0.47 -6.24
C ASP A 164 0.37 0.99 -4.82
N ILE A 165 1.39 1.46 -4.09
CA ILE A 165 1.21 2.08 -2.77
C ILE A 165 0.31 3.32 -2.86
N ILE A 166 0.55 4.20 -3.84
CA ILE A 166 -0.23 5.43 -4.02
C ILE A 166 -1.68 5.13 -4.41
N LYS A 167 -1.92 4.18 -5.32
CA LYS A 167 -3.26 3.74 -5.68
C LYS A 167 -4.00 3.13 -4.50
N PHE A 168 -3.32 2.27 -3.75
CA PHE A 168 -3.91 1.64 -2.57
C PHE A 168 -4.26 2.68 -1.50
N LEU A 169 -3.35 3.62 -1.22
CA LEU A 169 -3.63 4.73 -0.29
C LEU A 169 -4.86 5.52 -0.74
N SER A 170 -4.94 5.90 -2.03
CA SER A 170 -6.07 6.65 -2.56
C SER A 170 -7.40 5.93 -2.35
N VAL A 171 -7.43 4.60 -2.56
CA VAL A 171 -8.61 3.78 -2.29
C VAL A 171 -8.96 3.76 -0.80
N MET A 172 -7.97 3.67 0.08
CA MET A 172 -8.19 3.63 1.54
C MET A 172 -8.78 4.93 2.08
N ILE A 173 -8.23 6.06 1.64
CA ILE A 173 -8.66 7.39 2.12
C ILE A 173 -9.78 7.99 1.26
N GLU A 174 -10.16 7.32 0.17
CA GLU A 174 -11.24 7.72 -0.74
C GLU A 174 -11.01 9.10 -1.38
N ASN A 175 -9.75 9.51 -1.54
CA ASN A 175 -9.37 10.80 -2.10
C ASN A 175 -8.18 10.65 -3.08
N PRO A 176 -8.05 11.55 -4.06
CA PRO A 176 -6.91 11.54 -4.97
C PRO A 176 -5.58 11.77 -4.25
N VAL A 177 -4.59 10.98 -4.65
CA VAL A 177 -3.22 11.06 -4.13
C VAL A 177 -2.26 11.20 -5.29
N VAL A 178 -1.29 12.12 -5.17
CA VAL A 178 -0.25 12.33 -6.17
C VAL A 178 1.11 12.39 -5.51
N LEU A 179 2.08 11.72 -6.12
CA LEU A 179 3.48 11.70 -5.68
C LEU A 179 4.32 12.54 -6.65
N TYR A 180 5.23 13.36 -6.08
CA TYR A 180 6.08 14.25 -6.85
C TYR A 180 7.55 14.11 -6.45
N TYR A 181 8.44 14.28 -7.43
CA TYR A 181 9.87 14.47 -7.18
C TYR A 181 10.17 15.79 -6.46
N GLY A 182 11.36 15.94 -5.92
CA GLY A 182 11.82 17.19 -5.30
C GLY A 182 11.80 18.41 -6.21
N ASN A 183 11.87 18.21 -7.52
CA ASN A 183 11.69 19.27 -8.52
C ASN A 183 10.21 19.58 -8.83
N LEU A 184 9.28 19.01 -8.05
CA LEU A 184 7.83 19.18 -8.13
C LEU A 184 7.18 18.59 -9.40
N ASN A 185 7.90 17.82 -10.21
CA ASN A 185 7.31 17.10 -11.33
C ASN A 185 6.54 15.87 -10.83
N CYS A 186 5.39 15.58 -11.44
CA CYS A 186 4.59 14.41 -11.11
C CYS A 186 5.36 13.12 -11.38
N MET A 187 5.36 12.22 -10.39
CA MET A 187 5.91 10.87 -10.48
C MET A 187 4.79 9.85 -10.70
N VAL A 188 3.76 9.91 -9.86
CA VAL A 188 2.60 9.02 -9.89
C VAL A 188 1.36 9.81 -9.51
N SER A 189 0.27 9.64 -10.26
CA SER A 189 -1.03 10.25 -9.96
C SER A 189 -2.13 9.20 -10.00
N THR A 190 -3.10 9.30 -9.09
CA THR A 190 -4.30 8.47 -9.09
C THR A 190 -5.47 9.08 -9.85
N ASN A 191 -5.34 10.35 -10.24
CA ASN A 191 -6.26 11.03 -11.14
C ASN A 191 -5.55 11.33 -12.48
N SER A 192 -6.27 11.91 -13.43
CA SER A 192 -5.73 12.24 -14.77
C SER A 192 -4.81 13.48 -14.76
N ASP A 193 -4.65 14.15 -13.61
CA ASP A 193 -3.84 15.34 -13.47
C ASP A 193 -2.37 14.97 -13.19
N ASN A 194 -1.56 15.03 -14.23
CA ASN A 194 -0.11 14.82 -14.17
C ASN A 194 0.66 16.15 -14.15
N SER A 195 0.01 17.25 -13.80
CA SER A 195 0.63 18.57 -13.74
C SER A 195 1.72 18.63 -12.66
N LYS A 196 2.61 19.62 -12.82
CA LYS A 196 3.61 19.94 -11.81
C LYS A 196 2.93 20.44 -10.53
N LEU A 197 3.44 20.06 -9.37
CA LEU A 197 2.95 20.58 -8.10
C LEU A 197 3.20 22.09 -8.02
N ILE A 198 2.14 22.82 -7.75
CA ILE A 198 2.20 24.26 -7.48
C ILE A 198 2.00 24.43 -5.98
N LEU A 199 3.01 24.99 -5.31
CA LEU A 199 2.91 25.38 -3.92
C LEU A 199 2.38 26.83 -3.88
N SER A 200 1.26 27.04 -3.20
CA SER A 200 0.65 28.35 -3.02
C SER A 200 1.48 29.22 -2.09
N ASP A 201 1.51 30.53 -2.33
CA ASP A 201 2.12 31.50 -1.40
C ASP A 201 1.36 31.53 -0.04
N GLU A 202 0.12 31.05 -0.02
CA GLU A 202 -0.73 30.96 1.18
C GLU A 202 -0.66 29.58 1.87
N ILE A 203 0.29 28.71 1.47
CA ILE A 203 0.47 27.40 2.09
C ILE A 203 0.84 27.55 3.57
N GLN A 204 0.14 26.82 4.44
CA GLN A 204 0.30 26.92 5.87
C GLN A 204 0.74 25.59 6.47
N PRO A 205 1.60 25.61 7.51
CA PRO A 205 1.88 24.42 8.31
C PRO A 205 0.58 23.84 8.88
N TYR A 206 0.45 22.52 8.82
CA TYR A 206 -0.70 21.80 9.39
C TYR A 206 -0.20 20.71 10.33
N LYS A 207 -0.87 20.52 11.44
CA LYS A 207 -0.59 19.45 12.40
C LYS A 207 -1.81 18.56 12.53
N PRO A 208 -1.80 17.33 11.97
CA PRO A 208 -2.88 16.38 12.17
C PRO A 208 -2.97 15.97 13.65
N ASN A 209 -4.16 15.54 14.08
CA ASN A 209 -4.39 15.09 15.45
C ASN A 209 -3.88 13.67 15.71
N ILE A 210 -2.65 13.41 15.26
CA ILE A 210 -1.92 12.15 15.50
C ILE A 210 -0.46 12.47 15.87
N ILE A 211 0.27 11.47 16.37
CA ILE A 211 1.73 11.54 16.48
C ILE A 211 2.29 11.35 15.07
N THR A 212 2.88 12.41 14.50
CA THR A 212 3.47 12.39 13.16
C THR A 212 4.96 12.63 13.20
N LYS A 213 5.69 12.00 12.27
CA LYS A 213 7.12 12.25 11.99
C LYS A 213 7.31 13.18 10.79
N PHE A 214 6.26 13.40 10.00
CA PHE A 214 6.32 14.17 8.77
C PHE A 214 5.74 15.57 8.94
N GLN A 215 6.19 16.48 8.10
CA GLN A 215 5.70 17.85 8.06
C GLN A 215 4.54 17.94 7.06
N TYR A 216 3.35 18.23 7.58
CA TYR A 216 2.18 18.51 6.78
C TYR A 216 2.04 19.99 6.54
N MET A 217 1.65 20.32 5.33
CA MET A 217 1.25 21.67 4.91
C MET A 217 -0.16 21.57 4.33
N LYS A 218 -0.91 22.65 4.43
CA LYS A 218 -2.28 22.75 3.93
C LYS A 218 -2.38 23.94 2.99
N GLN A 219 -2.99 23.74 1.83
CA GLN A 219 -3.29 24.78 0.85
C GLN A 219 -4.65 24.51 0.19
N MET A 220 -5.13 25.47 -0.61
CA MET A 220 -6.29 25.28 -1.46
C MET A 220 -5.85 24.88 -2.87
N LYS A 221 -6.52 23.88 -3.46
CA LYS A 221 -6.43 23.53 -4.89
C LYS A 221 -7.82 23.71 -5.49
N GLY A 222 -8.05 24.85 -6.14
CA GLY A 222 -9.41 25.23 -6.54
C GLY A 222 -10.32 25.43 -5.32
N SER A 223 -11.43 24.71 -5.26
CA SER A 223 -12.37 24.72 -4.11
C SER A 223 -12.05 23.68 -3.04
N CYS A 224 -11.09 22.78 -3.27
CA CYS A 224 -10.78 21.68 -2.38
C CYS A 224 -9.57 21.99 -1.51
N VAL A 225 -9.57 21.43 -0.30
CA VAL A 225 -8.39 21.43 0.58
C VAL A 225 -7.38 20.42 0.05
N GLN A 226 -6.12 20.82 0.00
CA GLN A 226 -5.02 19.93 -0.35
C GLN A 226 -3.99 19.90 0.78
N TYR A 227 -3.65 18.72 1.20
CA TYR A 227 -2.53 18.48 2.11
C TYR A 227 -1.30 18.12 1.30
N VAL A 228 -0.17 18.70 1.66
CA VAL A 228 1.14 18.44 1.08
C VAL A 228 2.03 17.93 2.19
N VAL A 229 2.61 16.75 2.00
CA VAL A 229 3.53 16.14 2.95
C VAL A 229 4.89 15.98 2.27
N LYS A 230 5.91 16.57 2.88
CA LYS A 230 7.29 16.47 2.42
C LYS A 230 8.03 15.40 3.23
N PHE A 231 8.75 14.53 2.53
CA PHE A 231 9.65 13.57 3.16
C PHE A 231 10.93 13.39 2.34
N ALA A 232 11.97 12.86 2.97
CA ALA A 232 13.26 12.63 2.32
C ALA A 232 13.62 11.15 2.32
N ILE A 233 14.40 10.75 1.32
CA ILE A 233 15.01 9.43 1.20
C ILE A 233 16.51 9.63 1.28
N LEU A 234 17.18 8.93 2.21
CA LEU A 234 18.64 9.04 2.47
C LEU A 234 19.14 10.48 2.71
N ASN A 235 18.26 11.38 3.15
CA ASN A 235 18.55 12.82 3.32
C ASN A 235 19.03 13.56 2.04
N GLU A 236 18.89 12.95 0.87
CA GLU A 236 19.36 13.50 -0.40
C GLU A 236 18.24 13.77 -1.39
N MET A 237 17.25 12.88 -1.44
CA MET A 237 16.13 12.98 -2.38
C MET A 237 14.86 13.43 -1.66
N GLU A 238 14.41 14.64 -1.96
CA GLU A 238 13.12 15.14 -1.48
C GLU A 238 11.97 14.61 -2.33
N ILE A 239 10.90 14.21 -1.69
CA ILE A 239 9.66 13.71 -2.30
C ILE A 239 8.49 14.46 -1.66
N TYR A 240 7.47 14.74 -2.45
CA TYR A 240 6.22 15.31 -1.96
C TYR A 240 5.06 14.37 -2.30
N ILE A 241 4.18 14.17 -1.34
CA ILE A 241 2.89 13.51 -1.54
C ILE A 241 1.78 14.53 -1.29
N THR A 242 0.80 14.58 -2.17
CA THR A 242 -0.37 15.43 -1.98
C THR A 242 -1.63 14.60 -1.90
N ILE A 243 -2.54 15.01 -1.04
CA ILE A 243 -3.87 14.46 -0.88
C ILE A 243 -4.87 15.60 -1.03
N THR A 244 -5.81 15.47 -1.96
CA THR A 244 -6.85 16.49 -2.19
C THR A 244 -8.19 15.99 -1.70
N GLU A 245 -8.87 16.73 -0.83
CA GLU A 245 -10.20 16.39 -0.31
C GLU A 245 -11.28 16.65 -1.37
N GLU A 246 -11.33 15.81 -2.41
CA GLU A 246 -12.33 15.92 -3.48
C GLU A 246 -13.62 15.17 -3.15
N ASN A 247 -13.52 14.03 -2.46
CA ASN A 247 -14.65 13.16 -2.20
C ASN A 247 -15.15 13.27 -0.75
N ARG A 248 -14.24 13.41 0.20
CA ARG A 248 -14.56 13.58 1.62
C ARG A 248 -13.41 14.22 2.40
N GLU A 249 -13.73 14.78 3.55
CA GLU A 249 -12.74 15.26 4.51
C GLU A 249 -11.91 14.10 5.09
N LEU A 250 -10.61 14.35 5.35
CA LEU A 250 -9.73 13.41 6.01
C LEU A 250 -10.06 13.31 7.50
N ILE A 251 -10.13 12.11 8.00
CA ILE A 251 -10.28 11.82 9.43
C ILE A 251 -8.93 11.34 10.02
N GLU A 252 -8.89 11.23 11.34
CA GLU A 252 -7.69 10.90 12.10
C GLU A 252 -7.01 9.58 11.64
N LEU A 253 -7.80 8.57 11.31
CA LEU A 253 -7.28 7.29 10.81
C LEU A 253 -6.66 7.40 9.40
N ASP A 254 -7.12 8.35 8.58
CA ASP A 254 -6.55 8.56 7.24
C ASP A 254 -5.11 9.07 7.33
N TYR A 255 -4.82 9.96 8.29
CA TYR A 255 -3.44 10.41 8.51
C TYR A 255 -2.52 9.25 8.93
N MET A 256 -3.02 8.25 9.67
CA MET A 256 -2.25 7.04 9.98
C MET A 256 -1.97 6.19 8.73
N ALA A 257 -2.93 6.08 7.84
CA ALA A 257 -2.72 5.40 6.56
C ALA A 257 -1.69 6.13 5.69
N ILE A 258 -1.74 7.47 5.66
CA ILE A 258 -0.75 8.31 4.96
C ILE A 258 0.66 8.10 5.53
N GLU A 259 0.82 8.11 6.86
CA GLU A 259 2.11 7.84 7.52
C GLU A 259 2.66 6.47 7.14
N ASN A 260 1.82 5.43 7.19
CA ASN A 260 2.21 4.08 6.78
C ASN A 260 2.60 4.02 5.30
N ALA A 261 1.86 4.67 4.41
CA ALA A 261 2.19 4.74 3.00
C ALA A 261 3.55 5.41 2.76
N ILE A 262 3.83 6.53 3.44
CA ILE A 262 5.11 7.25 3.31
C ILE A 262 6.27 6.38 3.79
N ILE A 263 6.13 5.70 4.94
CA ILE A 263 7.15 4.79 5.45
C ILE A 263 7.45 3.68 4.44
N ASN A 264 6.41 3.11 3.86
CA ASN A 264 6.56 2.04 2.87
C ASN A 264 7.14 2.55 1.54
N LEU A 265 6.79 3.77 1.10
CA LEU A 265 7.45 4.44 -0.02
C LEU A 265 8.94 4.64 0.24
N GLN A 266 9.33 5.10 1.43
CA GLN A 266 10.73 5.25 1.80
C GLN A 266 11.49 3.92 1.72
N TYR A 267 10.90 2.82 2.21
CA TYR A 267 11.50 1.48 2.09
C TYR A 267 11.59 1.01 0.64
N GLY A 268 10.56 1.23 -0.17
CA GLY A 268 10.55 0.89 -1.59
C GLY A 268 11.69 1.59 -2.35
N PHE A 269 11.78 2.90 -2.24
CA PHE A 269 12.84 3.69 -2.87
C PHE A 269 14.24 3.34 -2.35
N LEU A 270 14.37 3.06 -1.05
CA LEU A 270 15.65 2.63 -0.49
C LEU A 270 16.09 1.28 -1.06
N SER A 271 15.15 0.36 -1.23
CA SER A 271 15.40 -0.96 -1.86
C SER A 271 15.82 -0.81 -3.31
N GLU A 272 15.13 0.02 -4.10
CA GLU A 272 15.48 0.31 -5.50
C GLU A 272 16.89 0.93 -5.60
N PHE A 273 17.19 1.90 -4.74
CA PHE A 273 18.51 2.51 -4.70
C PHE A 273 19.61 1.50 -4.36
N ALA A 274 19.37 0.64 -3.37
CA ALA A 274 20.34 -0.40 -2.98
C ALA A 274 20.58 -1.40 -4.13
N GLN A 275 19.54 -1.80 -4.84
CA GLN A 275 19.66 -2.69 -6.01
C GLN A 275 20.44 -2.02 -7.14
N ASP A 276 20.18 -0.76 -7.42
CA ASP A 276 20.90 0.02 -8.44
C ASP A 276 22.39 0.17 -8.10
N GLU A 277 22.74 0.42 -6.83
CA GLU A 277 24.13 0.51 -6.40
C GLU A 277 24.86 -0.85 -6.51
N VAL A 278 24.20 -1.95 -6.17
CA VAL A 278 24.75 -3.30 -6.37
C VAL A 278 24.98 -3.56 -7.86
N LYS A 279 24.00 -3.23 -8.72
CA LYS A 279 24.12 -3.37 -10.17
C LYS A 279 25.26 -2.52 -10.74
N LYS A 280 25.38 -1.26 -10.35
CA LYS A 280 26.47 -0.37 -10.77
C LYS A 280 27.82 -0.86 -10.29
N LYS A 281 27.91 -1.39 -9.06
CA LYS A 281 29.13 -2.00 -8.55
C LYS A 281 29.54 -3.20 -9.38
N TYR A 282 28.60 -4.11 -9.62
CA TYR A 282 28.82 -5.28 -10.46
C TYR A 282 29.27 -4.90 -11.87
N GLN A 283 28.64 -3.92 -12.50
CA GLN A 283 29.05 -3.41 -13.82
C GLN A 283 30.47 -2.82 -13.80
N ARG A 284 30.83 -2.07 -12.74
CA ARG A 284 32.20 -1.55 -12.57
C ARG A 284 33.23 -2.66 -12.42
N ASP A 285 32.92 -3.70 -11.64
CA ASP A 285 33.80 -4.86 -11.46
C ASP A 285 33.96 -5.63 -12.78
N LEU A 286 32.92 -5.82 -13.59
CA LEU A 286 33.01 -6.41 -14.93
C LEU A 286 33.91 -5.59 -15.85
N ILE A 287 33.71 -4.27 -15.91
CA ILE A 287 34.53 -3.37 -16.71
C ILE A 287 35.99 -3.45 -16.28
N HIS A 288 36.26 -3.42 -14.98
CA HIS A 288 37.61 -3.55 -14.43
C HIS A 288 38.27 -4.86 -14.84
N ASN A 289 37.56 -5.98 -14.75
CA ASN A 289 38.06 -7.31 -15.12
C ASN A 289 38.35 -7.41 -16.63
N ILE A 290 37.46 -6.83 -17.46
CA ILE A 290 37.68 -6.78 -18.93
C ILE A 290 38.95 -5.96 -19.26
N LEU A 291 39.09 -4.76 -18.69
CA LEU A 291 40.21 -3.86 -18.99
C LEU A 291 41.54 -4.41 -18.51
N ASN A 292 41.57 -5.18 -17.45
CA ASN A 292 42.82 -5.78 -16.90
C ASN A 292 43.11 -7.18 -17.46
N GLY A 293 42.29 -7.68 -18.38
CA GLY A 293 42.50 -9.01 -18.98
C GLY A 293 42.41 -10.17 -17.97
N LEU A 294 41.61 -9.99 -16.91
CA LEU A 294 41.45 -10.98 -15.83
C LEU A 294 40.47 -12.10 -16.17
N LEU A 295 39.83 -12.02 -17.32
CA LEU A 295 38.80 -12.97 -17.77
C LEU A 295 39.33 -13.85 -18.89
N SER A 296 38.91 -15.11 -18.92
CA SER A 296 39.12 -15.99 -20.08
C SER A 296 38.29 -15.49 -21.29
N SER A 297 38.61 -15.94 -22.49
CA SER A 297 37.93 -15.52 -23.73
C SER A 297 36.40 -15.73 -23.65
N LYS A 298 35.95 -16.83 -23.04
CA LYS A 298 34.53 -17.12 -22.88
C LYS A 298 33.88 -16.18 -21.87
N GLU A 299 34.50 -15.97 -20.71
CA GLU A 299 34.00 -15.06 -19.67
C GLU A 299 34.01 -13.62 -20.18
N MET A 300 34.96 -13.22 -21.01
CA MET A 300 35.01 -11.88 -21.62
C MET A 300 33.79 -11.63 -22.53
N THR A 301 33.45 -12.62 -23.38
CA THR A 301 32.27 -12.51 -24.25
C THR A 301 30.98 -12.41 -23.44
N GLU A 302 30.83 -13.21 -22.37
CA GLU A 302 29.69 -13.19 -21.49
C GLU A 302 29.58 -11.84 -20.72
N ALA A 303 30.70 -11.34 -20.19
CA ALA A 303 30.76 -10.08 -19.47
C ALA A 303 30.47 -8.88 -20.39
N ALA A 304 31.00 -8.88 -21.61
CA ALA A 304 30.74 -7.87 -22.62
C ALA A 304 29.25 -7.83 -23.02
N ALA A 305 28.64 -9.01 -23.22
CA ALA A 305 27.22 -9.12 -23.52
C ALA A 305 26.32 -8.56 -22.38
N GLN A 306 26.69 -8.83 -21.10
CA GLN A 306 25.97 -8.27 -19.91
C GLN A 306 26.07 -6.75 -19.82
N LEU A 307 27.15 -6.15 -20.33
CA LEU A 307 27.31 -4.70 -20.43
C LEU A 307 26.64 -4.10 -21.68
N GLY A 308 25.98 -4.92 -22.51
CA GLY A 308 25.37 -4.51 -23.77
C GLY A 308 26.36 -4.22 -24.88
N MET A 309 27.59 -4.67 -24.74
CA MET A 309 28.66 -4.55 -25.75
C MET A 309 28.50 -5.61 -26.84
N LYS A 310 28.76 -5.24 -28.09
CA LYS A 310 28.73 -6.14 -29.23
C LYS A 310 30.17 -6.43 -29.73
N GLU A 311 30.43 -7.65 -30.08
CA GLU A 311 31.75 -8.09 -30.54
C GLU A 311 32.19 -7.37 -31.84
N SER A 312 31.23 -6.92 -32.66
CA SER A 312 31.44 -6.15 -33.88
C SER A 312 31.86 -4.70 -33.68
N ASP A 313 31.70 -4.16 -32.49
CA ASP A 313 31.80 -2.73 -32.23
C ASP A 313 33.18 -2.39 -31.63
N THR A 314 33.63 -1.17 -31.89
CA THR A 314 34.87 -0.63 -31.30
C THR A 314 34.52 0.30 -30.15
N TYR A 315 35.06 0.01 -28.98
CA TYR A 315 34.81 0.77 -27.77
C TYR A 315 36.00 1.63 -27.36
N ARG A 316 35.74 2.80 -26.78
CA ARG A 316 36.78 3.68 -26.18
C ARG A 316 36.46 3.86 -24.72
N VAL A 317 37.50 3.76 -23.87
CA VAL A 317 37.38 4.11 -22.45
C VAL A 317 37.68 5.58 -22.29
N VAL A 318 36.77 6.30 -21.61
CA VAL A 318 36.94 7.71 -21.26
C VAL A 318 36.80 7.79 -19.72
N ASP A 319 37.88 8.21 -19.07
CA ASP A 319 37.88 8.41 -17.61
C ASP A 319 37.66 9.88 -17.28
N PHE A 320 36.60 10.16 -16.50
CA PHE A 320 36.27 11.51 -16.07
C PHE A 320 36.64 11.67 -14.60
N HIS A 321 37.67 12.45 -14.31
CA HIS A 321 38.00 12.87 -12.96
C HIS A 321 37.22 14.13 -12.58
N THR A 322 36.19 14.01 -11.76
CA THR A 322 35.51 15.17 -11.16
C THR A 322 36.29 15.66 -9.94
N ILE A 323 36.88 16.85 -10.03
CA ILE A 323 37.57 17.51 -8.90
C ILE A 323 36.47 18.06 -7.94
N LYS A 324 35.98 17.23 -7.05
CA LYS A 324 35.01 17.62 -5.99
C LYS A 324 35.62 18.52 -4.88
N LYS A 325 36.86 19.01 -5.05
CA LYS A 325 37.62 19.68 -3.99
C LYS A 325 37.41 21.20 -3.86
N MET A 326 36.72 21.87 -4.77
CA MET A 326 36.66 23.34 -4.74
C MET A 326 35.42 23.95 -4.05
N TYR A 327 34.42 23.18 -3.63
CA TYR A 327 33.20 23.75 -3.05
C TYR A 327 33.16 23.77 -1.49
N LYS A 328 34.02 23.03 -0.79
CA LYS A 328 34.02 23.02 0.68
C LYS A 328 34.92 24.08 1.35
N GLU A 329 35.88 24.68 0.65
CA GLU A 329 36.75 25.68 1.25
C GLU A 329 36.21 27.11 1.20
N ASN A 330 35.25 27.43 0.35
CA ASN A 330 34.66 28.77 0.27
C ASN A 330 33.51 29.02 1.25
N ILE A 331 32.93 28.00 1.87
CA ILE A 331 31.85 28.19 2.84
C ILE A 331 32.39 28.42 4.27
N GLN A 332 33.60 27.97 4.55
CA GLN A 332 34.26 28.22 5.89
C GLN A 332 34.96 29.59 6.01
N LYS A 333 35.21 30.31 4.92
CA LYS A 333 35.85 31.64 5.00
C LYS A 333 34.91 32.82 5.14
N ASN A 334 33.59 32.63 4.95
CA ASN A 334 32.62 33.74 5.07
C ASN A 334 31.83 33.78 6.38
N SER A 335 32.17 32.95 7.39
CA SER A 335 31.48 32.95 8.69
C SER A 335 32.28 33.59 9.85
N PHE A 336 33.43 34.25 9.55
CA PHE A 336 34.15 35.00 10.55
C PHE A 336 34.53 36.39 9.98
N THR A 337 33.57 37.29 9.90
CA THR A 337 33.74 38.76 10.00
C THR A 337 32.36 39.40 9.93
N LYS A 338 31.69 39.56 11.04
CA LYS A 338 31.11 40.76 11.67
C LYS A 338 30.20 40.35 12.82
#